data_91bcf2766772cbaee699e9d501717357
#
_entry.id   91bcf2766772cbaee699e9d501717357
#
_cell.length_a   1.000
_cell.length_b   1.000
_cell.length_c   1.000
_cell.angle_alpha   90.00
_cell.angle_beta   90.00
_cell.angle_gamma   90.00
#
_symmetry.space_group_name_H-M   'P 1'
#
loop_
_entity.id
_entity.type
_entity.pdbx_description
1 polymer ?
#
loop_
_entity_poly.entity_id
_entity_poly.type
_entity_poly.pdbx_seq_one_letter_code
_entity_poly.pdbx_strand_id
1 'polypeptide(L)'
;MKGCGAVETQTGVEASKGLPDLLLNLLIQPMLPWSRCLMARISPVLTALLIQCVSLVRARAENRVDYRYEDYIEDNNRIHIRTHAVYAEQALNAKAVAKANFVYDGISGATPTGAAAAPGTDRLPLQNFQDIRRAGSVELDLTAGRFITRPQLPYSEESDYRSIGLSLNESIEFNQKNTILNLGLSRNFDQVTGFWLANKTLWKDKDTWDGLLGVTQLLGPNTYLTANLTVGVADGYLTDPYKGVHFQYDFPVEGYNSDPSASVGENRPNQRIKQVGYLGITHFVSALNGSVDANYRLHHDDWGIWANTAAVQWNQKVGEKLVISPMLRYHVQSAADFYAPVFNGTLVDPNGVNAALQSDGSLIFDGEPGFPGDGRVFSVPAWPKYYSADYRLSHLETWTLGVGIHWQVHEHVSVDLAYKRYLMQGLDGVTLSSAYPQANVFTMGIGFQW
;
A
#
# COMPACT_ATOMS: atom_id res chain seq x y z
N MET A 1 5.69 -14.69 -2.39
CA MET A 1 6.55 -13.73 -2.97
C MET A 1 5.95 -12.44 -3.39
N LYS A 2 4.73 -12.25 -3.21
CA LYS A 2 4.08 -10.98 -3.37
C LYS A 2 3.59 -10.53 -2.03
N GLY A 3 4.47 -10.00 -1.29
CA GLY A 3 4.16 -9.05 -0.32
C GLY A 3 4.28 -7.70 -0.98
N CYS A 4 3.52 -7.46 -1.99
CA CYS A 4 2.94 -6.16 -2.11
C CYS A 4 1.84 -6.07 -1.06
N GLY A 5 2.24 -6.20 0.21
CA GLY A 5 1.73 -5.24 1.13
C GLY A 5 2.08 -3.96 0.42
N ALA A 6 1.14 -3.16 0.11
CA ALA A 6 1.37 -1.84 -0.34
C ALA A 6 2.54 -1.29 0.50
N VAL A 7 3.78 -1.34 -0.05
CA VAL A 7 4.39 -0.04 -0.08
C VAL A 7 3.21 0.76 -0.56
N GLU A 8 2.53 1.46 0.36
CA GLU A 8 1.76 2.60 -0.04
C GLU A 8 2.73 3.32 -0.94
N THR A 9 2.76 2.94 -2.21
CA THR A 9 3.06 3.87 -3.25
C THR A 9 1.94 4.87 -3.05
N GLN A 10 2.09 5.66 -2.01
CA GLN A 10 1.62 7.00 -2.03
C GLN A 10 2.35 7.56 -3.24
N THR A 11 1.86 7.16 -4.42
CA THR A 11 1.93 8.01 -5.56
C THR A 11 1.40 9.30 -5.00
N GLY A 12 2.32 10.19 -4.64
CA GLY A 12 1.98 11.51 -4.18
C GLY A 12 1.37 12.26 -5.35
N VAL A 13 0.15 11.89 -5.68
CA VAL A 13 -0.78 12.72 -6.39
C VAL A 13 -1.55 13.45 -5.32
N GLU A 14 -0.88 14.30 -4.59
CA GLU A 14 -1.53 15.47 -4.07
C GLU A 14 -1.70 16.43 -5.25
N ALA A 15 -2.73 16.15 -6.06
CA ALA A 15 -3.38 17.22 -6.76
C ALA A 15 -3.94 18.13 -5.67
N SER A 16 -3.40 19.34 -5.59
CA SER A 16 -3.99 20.42 -4.83
C SER A 16 -5.50 20.48 -5.12
N LYS A 17 -6.27 20.11 -4.15
CA LYS A 17 -7.69 20.29 -3.88
C LYS A 17 -8.44 18.99 -3.64
N GLY A 18 -8.61 18.69 -2.36
CA GLY A 18 -9.83 18.10 -1.82
C GLY A 18 -9.93 16.60 -1.90
N LEU A 19 -9.78 16.01 -0.75
CA LEU A 19 -10.21 14.71 -0.29
C LEU A 19 -9.32 13.50 -0.57
N PRO A 20 -9.20 12.65 0.45
CA PRO A 20 -8.23 11.56 0.44
C PRO A 20 -8.61 10.54 -0.62
N ASP A 21 -7.61 10.21 -1.45
CA ASP A 21 -7.61 9.02 -2.29
C ASP A 21 -7.65 7.76 -1.41
N LEU A 22 -8.83 7.44 -0.94
CA LEU A 22 -9.17 6.14 -0.40
C LEU A 22 -10.19 5.57 -1.36
N LEU A 23 -9.80 4.54 -2.09
CA LEU A 23 -10.66 3.69 -2.89
C LEU A 23 -10.38 3.69 -4.39
N LEU A 24 -9.64 2.70 -4.73
CA LEU A 24 -9.53 2.26 -6.10
C LEU A 24 -9.72 0.77 -6.19
N ASN A 25 -10.79 0.32 -6.82
CA ASN A 25 -10.96 -1.07 -7.27
C ASN A 25 -12.36 -1.37 -7.80
N LEU A 26 -12.61 -1.69 -9.10
CA LEU A 26 -13.71 -2.51 -9.61
C LEU A 26 -13.75 -2.87 -11.10
N LEU A 27 -14.18 -4.03 -11.35
CA LEU A 27 -14.96 -4.84 -12.30
C LEU A 27 -14.24 -5.49 -13.49
N ILE A 28 -14.30 -6.86 -13.57
CA ILE A 28 -14.91 -7.68 -14.61
C ILE A 28 -14.65 -9.19 -14.35
N GLN A 29 -15.65 -10.02 -14.60
CA GLN A 29 -15.64 -11.49 -14.50
C GLN A 29 -14.72 -12.18 -15.53
N PRO A 30 -14.26 -13.44 -15.26
CA PRO A 30 -13.42 -14.16 -16.18
C PRO A 30 -14.21 -14.57 -17.43
N MET A 31 -13.83 -14.03 -18.57
CA MET A 31 -14.29 -14.54 -19.86
C MET A 31 -13.37 -15.64 -20.38
N LEU A 32 -14.00 -16.67 -20.92
CA LEU A 32 -13.47 -17.84 -21.62
C LEU A 32 -12.44 -17.52 -22.73
N PRO A 33 -11.62 -18.48 -23.19
CA PRO A 33 -10.39 -18.27 -23.98
C PRO A 33 -10.57 -17.73 -25.42
N TRP A 34 -11.69 -17.13 -25.75
CA TRP A 34 -11.96 -16.53 -27.07
C TRP A 34 -11.52 -15.06 -27.19
N SER A 35 -10.92 -14.50 -26.16
CA SER A 35 -10.69 -13.04 -26.05
C SER A 35 -9.43 -12.51 -26.76
N ARG A 36 -8.50 -13.35 -27.20
CA ARG A 36 -7.27 -12.87 -27.86
C ARG A 36 -7.51 -12.21 -29.24
N CYS A 37 -8.64 -12.48 -29.88
CA CYS A 37 -9.00 -11.87 -31.16
C CYS A 37 -9.87 -10.62 -31.04
N LEU A 38 -10.47 -10.37 -29.86
CA LEU A 38 -11.39 -9.25 -29.62
C LEU A 38 -10.67 -7.98 -29.19
N MET A 39 -9.56 -8.10 -28.44
CA MET A 39 -8.82 -6.92 -27.93
C MET A 39 -8.13 -6.10 -29.02
N ALA A 40 -7.71 -6.71 -30.13
CA ALA A 40 -7.17 -5.98 -31.28
C ALA A 40 -8.23 -5.16 -32.04
N ARG A 41 -9.53 -5.42 -31.80
CA ARG A 41 -10.65 -4.69 -32.45
C ARG A 41 -11.36 -3.69 -31.55
N ILE A 42 -11.09 -3.72 -30.24
CA ILE A 42 -11.69 -2.79 -29.26
C ILE A 42 -10.97 -1.44 -29.24
N SER A 43 -9.68 -1.41 -29.57
CA SER A 43 -8.88 -0.18 -29.60
C SER A 43 -9.47 0.95 -30.46
N PRO A 44 -9.91 0.74 -31.73
CA PRO A 44 -10.49 1.81 -32.55
C PRO A 44 -11.90 2.23 -32.09
N VAL A 45 -12.67 1.32 -31.48
CA VAL A 45 -14.02 1.62 -30.99
C VAL A 45 -13.96 2.43 -29.69
N LEU A 46 -13.03 2.11 -28.79
CA LEU A 46 -12.78 2.90 -27.57
C LEU A 46 -12.25 4.28 -27.90
N THR A 47 -11.36 4.37 -28.89
CA THR A 47 -10.83 5.64 -29.38
C THR A 47 -11.92 6.47 -30.05
N ALA A 48 -12.80 5.84 -30.84
CA ALA A 48 -13.93 6.51 -31.48
C ALA A 48 -15.01 6.95 -30.48
N LEU A 49 -15.28 6.16 -29.44
CA LEU A 49 -16.19 6.52 -28.33
C LEU A 49 -15.63 7.69 -27.50
N LEU A 50 -14.34 7.70 -27.20
CA LEU A 50 -13.67 8.84 -26.55
C LEU A 50 -13.74 10.11 -27.41
N ILE A 51 -13.53 10.00 -28.72
CA ILE A 51 -13.61 11.13 -29.65
C ILE A 51 -15.06 11.61 -29.82
N GLN A 52 -16.07 10.73 -29.80
CA GLN A 52 -17.47 11.11 -29.87
C GLN A 52 -18.00 11.73 -28.57
N CYS A 53 -17.51 11.32 -27.41
CA CYS A 53 -17.86 11.96 -26.12
C CYS A 53 -17.36 13.42 -26.06
N VAL A 54 -16.22 13.73 -26.66
CA VAL A 54 -15.64 15.09 -26.71
C VAL A 54 -16.49 16.09 -27.53
N SER A 55 -17.32 15.60 -28.47
CA SER A 55 -18.07 16.48 -29.39
C SER A 55 -19.47 16.89 -28.93
N LEU A 56 -19.97 16.36 -27.79
CA LEU A 56 -21.39 16.48 -27.43
C LEU A 56 -21.73 17.41 -26.24
N VAL A 57 -20.74 18.00 -25.55
CA VAL A 57 -21.06 18.83 -24.36
C VAL A 57 -20.43 20.22 -24.45
N ARG A 58 -21.25 21.22 -24.85
CA ARG A 58 -20.97 22.63 -24.57
C ARG A 58 -21.46 23.01 -23.16
N ALA A 59 -20.89 22.44 -22.13
CA ALA A 59 -21.01 22.98 -20.78
C ALA A 59 -19.65 23.61 -20.41
N ARG A 60 -19.66 24.81 -19.80
CA ARG A 60 -18.48 25.46 -19.22
C ARG A 60 -18.07 24.71 -17.94
N ALA A 61 -17.67 23.47 -18.06
CA ALA A 61 -17.08 22.69 -17.00
C ALA A 61 -15.74 22.18 -17.54
N GLU A 62 -14.69 22.34 -16.78
CA GLU A 62 -13.36 21.89 -17.15
C GLU A 62 -13.35 20.35 -17.19
N ASN A 63 -13.20 19.81 -18.38
CA ASN A 63 -12.96 18.40 -18.59
C ASN A 63 -11.45 18.15 -18.59
N ARG A 64 -11.03 16.99 -18.13
CA ARG A 64 -9.61 16.72 -17.95
C ARG A 64 -9.26 15.28 -18.26
N VAL A 65 -8.10 15.08 -18.87
CA VAL A 65 -7.45 13.78 -19.01
C VAL A 65 -5.99 13.95 -18.64
N ASP A 66 -5.52 13.12 -17.71
CA ASP A 66 -4.14 13.06 -17.29
C ASP A 66 -3.57 11.69 -17.58
N TYR A 67 -2.34 11.64 -18.05
CA TYR A 67 -1.53 10.45 -18.10
C TYR A 67 -0.34 10.63 -17.19
N ARG A 68 0.01 9.58 -16.42
CA ARG A 68 1.18 9.54 -15.56
C ARG A 68 1.95 8.26 -15.76
N TYR A 69 3.25 8.39 -15.84
CA TYR A 69 4.23 7.32 -15.77
C TYR A 69 5.03 7.46 -14.47
N GLU A 70 5.22 6.35 -13.77
CA GLU A 70 6.11 6.30 -12.61
C GLU A 70 7.04 5.09 -12.71
N ASP A 71 8.31 5.30 -12.39
CA ASP A 71 9.36 4.28 -12.35
C ASP A 71 9.91 4.22 -10.92
N TYR A 72 9.50 3.19 -10.17
CA TYR A 72 9.96 2.91 -8.82
C TYR A 72 11.03 1.82 -8.87
N ILE A 73 12.24 2.13 -8.42
CA ILE A 73 13.39 1.24 -8.51
C ILE A 73 14.05 1.13 -7.14
N GLU A 74 14.00 -0.05 -6.52
CA GLU A 74 14.77 -0.36 -5.32
C GLU A 74 16.23 -0.65 -5.66
N ASP A 75 17.13 -0.23 -4.77
CA ASP A 75 18.55 -0.51 -4.89
C ASP A 75 18.82 -2.03 -4.81
N ASN A 76 19.98 -2.46 -5.28
CA ASN A 76 20.47 -3.85 -5.23
C ASN A 76 19.59 -4.86 -6.00
N ASN A 77 19.01 -4.47 -7.14
CA ASN A 77 18.16 -5.32 -7.98
C ASN A 77 16.95 -5.93 -7.24
N ARG A 78 16.43 -5.22 -6.27
CA ARG A 78 15.19 -5.60 -5.57
C ARG A 78 13.99 -5.29 -6.47
N ILE A 79 12.94 -4.72 -5.92
CA ILE A 79 11.70 -4.45 -6.64
C ILE A 79 11.88 -3.31 -7.66
N HIS A 80 11.34 -3.52 -8.85
CA HIS A 80 11.18 -2.53 -9.90
C HIS A 80 9.72 -2.53 -10.35
N ILE A 81 9.04 -1.38 -10.24
CA ILE A 81 7.65 -1.20 -10.64
C ILE A 81 7.58 -0.08 -11.68
N ARG A 82 6.93 -0.38 -12.80
CA ARG A 82 6.58 0.59 -13.84
C ARG A 82 5.09 0.77 -13.86
N THR A 83 4.65 1.95 -13.50
CA THR A 83 3.24 2.32 -13.42
C THR A 83 2.86 3.21 -14.59
N HIS A 84 1.76 2.87 -15.23
CA HIS A 84 1.05 3.71 -16.19
C HIS A 84 -0.34 4.00 -15.62
N ALA A 85 -0.66 5.27 -15.42
CA ALA A 85 -1.97 5.68 -14.91
C ALA A 85 -2.63 6.68 -15.86
N VAL A 86 -3.94 6.50 -16.07
CA VAL A 86 -4.78 7.45 -16.80
C VAL A 86 -5.91 7.87 -15.87
N TYR A 87 -6.13 9.17 -15.78
CA TYR A 87 -7.28 9.76 -15.10
C TYR A 87 -8.08 10.55 -16.12
N ALA A 88 -9.41 10.46 -16.06
CA ALA A 88 -10.33 11.22 -16.87
C ALA A 88 -11.44 11.80 -16.00
N GLU A 89 -11.77 13.07 -16.24
CA GLU A 89 -12.85 13.80 -15.61
C GLU A 89 -13.70 14.47 -16.67
N GLN A 90 -15.01 14.21 -16.62
CA GLN A 90 -15.98 14.72 -17.56
C GLN A 90 -17.17 15.30 -16.81
N ALA A 91 -17.39 16.59 -16.96
CA ALA A 91 -18.63 17.20 -16.51
C ALA A 91 -19.79 16.75 -17.39
N LEU A 92 -20.77 16.09 -16.81
CA LEU A 92 -22.00 15.65 -17.48
C LEU A 92 -23.02 16.79 -17.54
N ASN A 93 -23.07 17.59 -16.48
CA ASN A 93 -23.88 18.80 -16.37
C ASN A 93 -23.40 19.62 -15.15
N ALA A 94 -24.05 20.74 -14.85
CA ALA A 94 -23.69 21.64 -13.74
C ALA A 94 -23.72 21.00 -12.34
N LYS A 95 -24.29 19.80 -12.18
CA LYS A 95 -24.47 19.09 -10.89
C LYS A 95 -23.88 17.70 -10.89
N ALA A 96 -23.34 17.22 -12.01
CA ALA A 96 -22.82 15.87 -12.11
C ALA A 96 -21.52 15.85 -12.91
N VAL A 97 -20.47 15.26 -12.30
CA VAL A 97 -19.17 15.02 -12.90
C VAL A 97 -18.86 13.54 -12.84
N ALA A 98 -18.50 12.93 -13.95
CA ALA A 98 -18.02 11.57 -14.02
C ALA A 98 -16.49 11.57 -13.98
N LYS A 99 -15.92 10.66 -13.18
CA LYS A 99 -14.48 10.45 -13.07
C LYS A 99 -14.17 8.99 -13.28
N ALA A 100 -13.06 8.74 -13.93
CA ALA A 100 -12.54 7.39 -14.12
C ALA A 100 -11.02 7.41 -14.00
N ASN A 101 -10.46 6.36 -13.45
CA ASN A 101 -9.03 6.15 -13.52
C ASN A 101 -8.73 4.69 -13.90
N PHE A 102 -7.56 4.49 -14.45
CA PHE A 102 -7.01 3.18 -14.79
C PHE A 102 -5.53 3.18 -14.47
N VAL A 103 -5.06 2.09 -13.85
CA VAL A 103 -3.66 1.89 -13.48
C VAL A 103 -3.21 0.54 -14.00
N TYR A 104 -2.02 0.51 -14.59
CA TYR A 104 -1.30 -0.68 -15.01
C TYR A 104 0.09 -0.66 -14.38
N ASP A 105 0.41 -1.67 -13.57
CA ASP A 105 1.73 -1.86 -12.98
C ASP A 105 2.39 -3.10 -13.56
N GLY A 106 3.58 -2.92 -14.11
CA GLY A 106 4.49 -4.01 -14.42
C GLY A 106 5.48 -4.18 -13.26
N ILE A 107 5.36 -5.25 -12.50
CA ILE A 107 6.15 -5.50 -11.30
C ILE A 107 7.17 -6.59 -11.59
N SER A 108 8.44 -6.36 -11.24
CA SER A 108 9.52 -7.34 -11.38
C SER A 108 10.54 -7.17 -10.26
N GLY A 109 11.43 -8.14 -10.08
CA GLY A 109 12.55 -8.05 -9.14
C GLY A 109 12.55 -9.15 -8.11
N ALA A 110 13.03 -8.85 -6.91
CA ALA A 110 13.23 -9.82 -5.84
C ALA A 110 12.91 -9.22 -4.46
N THR A 111 12.35 -10.02 -3.55
CA THR A 111 11.98 -9.60 -2.19
C THR A 111 12.45 -10.62 -1.16
N PRO A 112 12.78 -10.20 0.08
CA PRO A 112 13.06 -11.13 1.18
C PRO A 112 11.84 -12.01 1.48
N THR A 113 12.09 -13.30 1.67
CA THR A 113 11.04 -14.29 1.97
C THR A 113 10.83 -14.53 3.46
N GLY A 114 11.69 -13.98 4.32
CA GLY A 114 11.75 -14.32 5.74
C GLY A 114 12.72 -15.47 6.06
N ALA A 115 13.41 -16.05 5.06
CA ALA A 115 14.48 -17.00 5.32
C ALA A 115 15.71 -16.30 5.96
N ALA A 116 16.42 -17.01 6.83
CA ALA A 116 17.60 -16.49 7.50
C ALA A 116 18.73 -16.20 6.50
N ALA A 117 19.61 -15.26 6.84
CA ALA A 117 20.83 -15.04 6.12
C ALA A 117 21.78 -16.25 6.25
N ALA A 118 22.57 -16.52 5.22
CA ALA A 118 23.58 -17.56 5.31
C ALA A 118 24.60 -17.23 6.42
N PRO A 119 25.17 -18.23 7.12
CA PRO A 119 26.15 -18.00 8.17
C PRO A 119 27.31 -17.11 7.68
N GLY A 120 27.65 -16.09 8.48
CA GLY A 120 28.72 -15.14 8.17
C GLY A 120 28.36 -14.06 7.13
N THR A 121 27.11 -13.94 6.74
CA THR A 121 26.61 -12.87 5.86
C THR A 121 25.53 -12.04 6.56
N ASP A 122 25.41 -10.77 6.13
CA ASP A 122 24.34 -9.85 6.53
C ASP A 122 23.26 -9.71 5.45
N ARG A 123 23.30 -10.56 4.41
CA ARG A 123 22.38 -10.50 3.27
C ARG A 123 21.31 -11.54 3.35
N LEU A 124 20.05 -11.09 3.40
CA LEU A 124 18.90 -11.98 3.33
C LEU A 124 18.74 -12.58 1.94
N PRO A 125 18.37 -13.87 1.85
CA PRO A 125 18.03 -14.47 0.57
C PRO A 125 16.80 -13.80 -0.03
N LEU A 126 16.88 -13.48 -1.32
CA LEU A 126 15.81 -12.87 -2.07
C LEU A 126 15.20 -13.89 -3.02
N GLN A 127 13.90 -13.79 -3.23
CA GLN A 127 13.22 -14.58 -4.24
C GLN A 127 12.69 -13.69 -5.35
N ASN A 128 13.01 -14.06 -6.60
CA ASN A 128 12.54 -13.37 -7.79
C ASN A 128 11.05 -13.57 -8.00
N PHE A 129 10.39 -12.54 -8.49
CA PHE A 129 9.01 -12.61 -8.95
C PHE A 129 8.72 -11.60 -10.06
N GLN A 130 7.64 -11.84 -10.78
CA GLN A 130 7.09 -10.93 -11.78
C GLN A 130 5.57 -10.96 -11.69
N ASP A 131 4.95 -9.82 -11.82
CA ASP A 131 3.50 -9.69 -11.91
C ASP A 131 3.05 -8.49 -12.70
N ILE A 132 1.75 -8.50 -13.00
CA ILE A 132 1.05 -7.40 -13.64
C ILE A 132 -0.20 -7.12 -12.81
N ARG A 133 -0.30 -5.88 -12.31
CA ARG A 133 -1.52 -5.38 -11.71
C ARG A 133 -2.30 -4.53 -12.71
N ARG A 134 -3.61 -4.75 -12.74
CA ARG A 134 -4.57 -3.89 -13.43
C ARG A 134 -5.59 -3.42 -12.42
N ALA A 135 -5.73 -2.11 -12.31
CA ALA A 135 -6.68 -1.50 -11.38
C ALA A 135 -7.41 -0.36 -12.05
N GLY A 136 -8.58 -0.02 -11.55
CA GLY A 136 -9.33 1.14 -12.03
C GLY A 136 -10.54 1.44 -11.16
N SER A 137 -11.11 2.62 -11.29
CA SER A 137 -12.37 2.99 -10.64
C SER A 137 -13.19 3.92 -11.50
N VAL A 138 -14.49 3.95 -11.22
CA VAL A 138 -15.41 4.98 -11.70
C VAL A 138 -16.08 5.64 -10.50
N GLU A 139 -16.21 6.96 -10.56
CA GLU A 139 -16.81 7.80 -9.53
C GLU A 139 -17.75 8.81 -10.19
N LEU A 140 -18.82 9.16 -9.48
CA LEU A 140 -19.72 10.26 -9.85
C LEU A 140 -19.73 11.29 -8.73
N ASP A 141 -19.43 12.56 -9.04
CA ASP A 141 -19.71 13.68 -8.15
C ASP A 141 -21.10 14.21 -8.43
N LEU A 142 -21.99 14.11 -7.45
CA LEU A 142 -23.38 14.53 -7.55
C LEU A 142 -23.64 15.69 -6.57
N THR A 143 -23.84 16.91 -7.11
CA THR A 143 -24.02 18.12 -6.30
C THR A 143 -25.51 18.45 -6.12
N ALA A 144 -25.97 18.51 -4.88
CA ALA A 144 -27.34 18.88 -4.52
C ALA A 144 -27.33 19.93 -3.38
N GLY A 145 -27.41 21.20 -3.74
CA GLY A 145 -27.30 22.31 -2.78
C GLY A 145 -25.92 22.35 -2.12
N ARG A 146 -25.87 22.10 -0.80
CA ARG A 146 -24.61 22.03 -0.03
C ARG A 146 -24.00 20.63 0.07
N PHE A 147 -24.63 19.63 -0.53
CA PHE A 147 -24.21 18.23 -0.48
C PHE A 147 -23.50 17.85 -1.77
N ILE A 148 -22.38 17.16 -1.65
CA ILE A 148 -21.65 16.56 -2.76
C ILE A 148 -21.47 15.09 -2.44
N THR A 149 -22.27 14.25 -3.09
CA THR A 149 -22.30 12.80 -2.91
C THR A 149 -21.42 12.13 -3.97
N ARG A 150 -20.51 11.24 -3.55
CA ARG A 150 -19.56 10.55 -4.41
C ARG A 150 -19.62 9.04 -4.24
N PRO A 151 -20.54 8.35 -4.93
CA PRO A 151 -20.44 6.90 -5.10
C PRO A 151 -19.26 6.55 -5.99
N GLN A 152 -18.52 5.51 -5.61
CA GLN A 152 -17.37 5.02 -6.36
C GLN A 152 -17.35 3.49 -6.38
N LEU A 153 -16.93 2.94 -7.50
CA LEU A 153 -16.77 1.52 -7.74
C LEU A 153 -15.33 1.23 -8.16
N PRO A 154 -14.54 0.69 -7.27
CA PRO A 154 -13.16 0.33 -7.50
C PRO A 154 -12.91 -1.16 -7.79
N TYR A 155 -11.89 -1.51 -8.61
CA TYR A 155 -11.42 -2.86 -8.96
C TYR A 155 -9.90 -2.98 -9.04
N SER A 156 -9.32 -4.12 -8.60
CA SER A 156 -7.93 -4.47 -8.84
C SER A 156 -7.76 -5.98 -9.06
N GLU A 157 -6.86 -6.35 -9.95
CA GLU A 157 -6.50 -7.73 -10.23
C GLU A 157 -5.00 -7.87 -10.44
N GLU A 158 -4.45 -8.88 -9.77
CA GLU A 158 -3.11 -9.42 -9.95
C GLU A 158 -3.22 -10.93 -10.17
N SER A 159 -2.12 -11.62 -10.36
CA SER A 159 -2.18 -13.08 -10.58
C SER A 159 -2.61 -13.85 -9.33
N ASP A 160 -2.52 -13.25 -8.15
CA ASP A 160 -2.78 -13.86 -6.84
C ASP A 160 -3.62 -13.00 -5.90
N TYR A 161 -4.08 -11.85 -6.36
CA TYR A 161 -4.95 -10.95 -5.61
C TYR A 161 -6.04 -10.38 -6.51
N ARG A 162 -7.27 -10.36 -5.99
CA ARG A 162 -8.42 -9.70 -6.61
C ARG A 162 -9.15 -8.89 -5.57
N SER A 163 -9.63 -7.74 -5.97
CA SER A 163 -10.39 -6.85 -5.10
C SER A 163 -11.52 -6.18 -5.86
N ILE A 164 -12.67 -6.11 -5.23
CA ILE A 164 -13.85 -5.38 -5.69
C ILE A 164 -14.38 -4.57 -4.51
N GLY A 165 -14.68 -3.29 -4.71
CA GLY A 165 -15.14 -2.44 -3.62
C GLY A 165 -16.35 -1.59 -3.96
N LEU A 166 -16.92 -1.01 -2.93
CA LEU A 166 -17.96 0.00 -2.96
C LEU A 166 -17.57 1.13 -2.02
N SER A 167 -17.74 2.37 -2.44
CA SER A 167 -17.49 3.53 -1.61
C SER A 167 -18.56 4.59 -1.80
N LEU A 168 -18.87 5.25 -0.72
CA LEU A 168 -19.72 6.41 -0.69
C LEU A 168 -19.07 7.49 0.16
N ASN A 169 -18.75 8.63 -0.45
CA ASN A 169 -18.26 9.80 0.25
C ASN A 169 -19.28 10.93 0.14
N GLU A 170 -19.48 11.65 1.23
CA GLU A 170 -20.38 12.80 1.32
C GLU A 170 -19.59 14.00 1.84
N SER A 171 -19.62 15.11 1.10
CA SER A 171 -19.11 16.39 1.57
C SER A 171 -20.26 17.36 1.78
N ILE A 172 -20.31 17.96 2.97
CA ILE A 172 -21.36 18.89 3.35
C ILE A 172 -20.74 20.27 3.59
N GLU A 173 -21.12 21.22 2.75
CA GLU A 173 -20.60 22.58 2.78
C GLU A 173 -21.39 23.45 3.78
N PHE A 174 -20.68 24.16 4.67
CA PHE A 174 -21.21 25.11 5.65
C PHE A 174 -20.49 26.46 5.53
N ASN A 175 -21.04 27.49 6.15
CA ASN A 175 -20.43 28.83 6.26
C ASN A 175 -19.95 29.36 4.91
N GLN A 176 -20.80 29.30 3.87
CA GLN A 176 -20.45 29.72 2.51
C GLN A 176 -19.21 28.99 1.96
N LYS A 177 -19.11 27.67 2.23
CA LYS A 177 -18.02 26.76 1.86
C LYS A 177 -16.71 26.94 2.65
N ASN A 178 -16.69 27.79 3.69
CA ASN A 178 -15.51 27.94 4.54
C ASN A 178 -15.29 26.75 5.47
N THR A 179 -16.33 25.95 5.71
CA THR A 179 -16.28 24.71 6.50
C THR A 179 -16.88 23.58 5.69
N ILE A 180 -16.13 22.49 5.50
CA ILE A 180 -16.59 21.28 4.80
C ILE A 180 -16.48 20.11 5.77
N LEU A 181 -17.60 19.45 6.03
CA LEU A 181 -17.65 18.17 6.73
C LEU A 181 -17.59 17.05 5.70
N ASN A 182 -16.72 16.09 5.91
CA ASN A 182 -16.52 14.93 5.05
C ASN A 182 -16.86 13.65 5.80
N LEU A 183 -17.70 12.83 5.21
CA LEU A 183 -18.10 11.52 5.69
C LEU A 183 -17.78 10.50 4.61
N GLY A 184 -17.20 9.39 4.98
CA GLY A 184 -16.88 8.31 4.03
C GLY A 184 -17.19 6.95 4.61
N LEU A 185 -17.69 6.05 3.79
CA LEU A 185 -17.85 4.64 4.10
C LEU A 185 -17.45 3.81 2.88
N SER A 186 -16.66 2.77 3.12
CA SER A 186 -16.27 1.85 2.07
C SER A 186 -16.24 0.41 2.53
N ARG A 187 -16.40 -0.51 1.58
CA ARG A 187 -16.19 -1.93 1.76
C ARG A 187 -15.44 -2.50 0.58
N ASN A 188 -14.41 -3.29 0.84
CA ASN A 188 -13.68 -4.07 -0.16
C ASN A 188 -13.88 -5.56 0.11
N PHE A 189 -14.11 -6.30 -0.96
CA PHE A 189 -14.18 -7.75 -1.02
C PHE A 189 -12.94 -8.24 -1.74
N ASP A 190 -12.01 -8.81 -0.99
CA ASP A 190 -10.71 -9.23 -1.49
C ASP A 190 -10.61 -10.74 -1.52
N GLN A 191 -9.88 -11.25 -2.50
CA GLN A 191 -9.47 -12.65 -2.58
C GLN A 191 -7.96 -12.74 -2.74
N VAL A 192 -7.33 -13.63 -2.00
CA VAL A 192 -5.88 -13.79 -1.94
C VAL A 192 -5.52 -15.26 -2.15
N THR A 193 -4.48 -15.53 -2.94
CA THR A 193 -3.84 -16.84 -3.06
C THR A 193 -2.33 -16.68 -3.05
N GLY A 194 -1.55 -17.76 -2.98
CA GLY A 194 -0.09 -17.62 -3.01
C GLY A 194 0.69 -18.87 -2.61
N PHE A 195 1.98 -18.68 -2.44
CA PHE A 195 2.97 -19.76 -2.36
C PHE A 195 2.78 -20.69 -1.16
N TRP A 196 2.54 -20.14 0.03
CA TRP A 196 2.41 -20.92 1.28
C TRP A 196 1.02 -21.53 1.48
N LEU A 197 0.07 -21.26 0.60
CA LEU A 197 -1.20 -21.96 0.61
C LEU A 197 -0.99 -23.36 -0.01
N ALA A 198 -1.49 -24.38 0.64
CA ALA A 198 -1.29 -25.78 0.26
C ALA A 198 -1.73 -26.10 -1.18
N ASN A 199 -2.60 -25.27 -1.74
CA ASN A 199 -3.02 -25.32 -3.13
C ASN A 199 -3.14 -23.90 -3.68
N LYS A 200 -2.31 -23.54 -4.67
CA LYS A 200 -2.30 -22.22 -5.32
C LYS A 200 -3.62 -21.86 -6.02
N THR A 201 -4.51 -22.83 -6.21
CA THR A 201 -5.85 -22.61 -6.76
C THR A 201 -6.88 -22.26 -5.69
N LEU A 202 -6.52 -22.38 -4.40
CA LEU A 202 -7.40 -22.00 -3.29
C LEU A 202 -7.27 -20.51 -3.02
N TRP A 203 -8.34 -19.79 -3.31
CA TRP A 203 -8.49 -18.40 -2.95
C TRP A 203 -9.04 -18.30 -1.53
N LYS A 204 -8.51 -17.36 -0.76
CA LYS A 204 -8.95 -17.01 0.59
C LYS A 204 -9.59 -15.65 0.57
N ASP A 205 -10.72 -15.52 1.23
CA ASP A 205 -11.46 -14.27 1.31
C ASP A 205 -10.93 -13.36 2.42
N LYS A 206 -11.02 -12.06 2.15
CA LYS A 206 -10.74 -10.99 3.09
C LYS A 206 -11.74 -9.87 2.85
N ASP A 207 -12.35 -9.38 3.90
CA ASP A 207 -13.28 -8.26 3.90
C ASP A 207 -12.64 -7.05 4.60
N THR A 208 -12.83 -5.85 4.04
CA THR A 208 -12.33 -4.62 4.70
C THR A 208 -13.43 -3.56 4.69
N TRP A 209 -13.71 -2.98 5.84
CA TRP A 209 -14.57 -1.82 6.01
C TRP A 209 -13.73 -0.64 6.46
N ASP A 210 -13.97 0.54 5.88
CA ASP A 210 -13.37 1.80 6.33
C ASP A 210 -14.44 2.86 6.50
N GLY A 211 -14.35 3.59 7.60
CA GLY A 211 -15.17 4.76 7.90
C GLY A 211 -14.30 6.00 8.06
N LEU A 212 -14.69 7.12 7.46
CA LEU A 212 -14.02 8.41 7.51
C LEU A 212 -14.92 9.47 8.09
N LEU A 213 -14.41 10.24 9.04
CA LEU A 213 -14.94 11.52 9.49
C LEU A 213 -13.88 12.59 9.34
N GLY A 214 -14.17 13.65 8.58
CA GLY A 214 -13.22 14.71 8.32
C GLY A 214 -13.83 16.10 8.34
N VAL A 215 -13.01 17.10 8.61
CA VAL A 215 -13.37 18.50 8.51
C VAL A 215 -12.27 19.26 7.79
N THR A 216 -12.66 20.10 6.84
CA THR A 216 -11.77 21.10 6.24
C THR A 216 -12.30 22.48 6.60
N GLN A 217 -11.45 23.32 7.17
CA GLN A 217 -11.79 24.65 7.62
C GLN A 217 -10.88 25.69 6.97
N LEU A 218 -11.46 26.63 6.26
CA LEU A 218 -10.77 27.82 5.80
C LEU A 218 -10.61 28.78 7.00
N LEU A 219 -9.36 29.03 7.43
CA LEU A 219 -9.02 29.91 8.55
C LEU A 219 -8.85 31.37 8.12
N GLY A 220 -8.69 31.59 6.83
CA GLY A 220 -8.52 32.89 6.21
C GLY A 220 -8.23 32.74 4.71
N PRO A 221 -8.01 33.81 3.96
CA PRO A 221 -7.85 33.75 2.51
C PRO A 221 -6.63 32.93 2.05
N ASN A 222 -5.65 32.76 2.93
CA ASN A 222 -4.38 32.11 2.61
C ASN A 222 -4.17 30.79 3.36
N THR A 223 -5.10 30.36 4.24
CA THR A 223 -4.86 29.24 5.13
C THR A 223 -6.08 28.36 5.24
N TYR A 224 -5.92 27.06 5.01
CA TYR A 224 -6.91 26.08 5.40
C TYR A 224 -6.29 24.94 6.22
N LEU A 225 -7.13 24.35 7.06
CA LEU A 225 -6.81 23.23 7.92
C LEU A 225 -7.70 22.05 7.53
N THR A 226 -7.12 20.85 7.52
CA THR A 226 -7.87 19.60 7.35
C THR A 226 -7.58 18.67 8.53
N ALA A 227 -8.62 18.12 9.14
CA ALA A 227 -8.49 17.09 10.17
C ALA A 227 -9.39 15.89 9.80
N ASN A 228 -8.85 14.70 9.83
CA ASN A 228 -9.58 13.46 9.52
C ASN A 228 -9.33 12.40 10.60
N LEU A 229 -10.36 11.60 10.85
CA LEU A 229 -10.30 10.36 11.61
C LEU A 229 -10.80 9.24 10.69
N THR A 230 -9.98 8.20 10.51
CA THR A 230 -10.36 7.00 9.77
C THR A 230 -10.30 5.79 10.70
N VAL A 231 -11.31 4.93 10.63
CA VAL A 231 -11.33 3.64 11.31
C VAL A 231 -11.53 2.56 10.25
N GLY A 232 -10.62 1.59 10.20
CA GLY A 232 -10.68 0.46 9.28
C GLY A 232 -10.75 -0.86 10.04
N VAL A 233 -11.58 -1.78 9.56
CA VAL A 233 -11.72 -3.14 10.09
C VAL A 233 -11.52 -4.10 8.94
N ALA A 234 -10.47 -4.91 9.00
CA ALA A 234 -10.21 -6.00 8.06
C ALA A 234 -10.42 -7.33 8.77
N ASP A 235 -11.09 -8.26 8.11
CA ASP A 235 -11.38 -9.61 8.62
C ASP A 235 -11.15 -10.64 7.51
N GLY A 236 -10.72 -11.85 7.88
CA GLY A 236 -10.44 -12.95 6.96
C GLY A 236 -8.96 -13.29 6.84
N TYR A 237 -8.48 -13.59 5.64
CA TYR A 237 -7.09 -13.99 5.42
C TYR A 237 -6.17 -12.77 5.32
N LEU A 238 -5.51 -12.41 6.42
CA LEU A 238 -4.60 -11.26 6.52
C LEU A 238 -3.12 -11.65 6.49
N THR A 239 -2.81 -12.95 6.45
CA THR A 239 -1.45 -13.48 6.30
C THR A 239 -0.92 -13.18 4.89
N ASP A 240 0.34 -12.75 4.78
CA ASP A 240 1.01 -12.59 3.49
C ASP A 240 1.40 -13.99 2.95
N PRO A 241 0.80 -14.44 1.83
CA PRO A 241 0.98 -15.80 1.34
C PRO A 241 2.37 -16.08 0.76
N TYR A 242 3.26 -15.08 0.75
CA TYR A 242 4.62 -15.18 0.22
C TYR A 242 5.70 -14.99 1.27
N LYS A 243 5.32 -14.69 2.52
CA LYS A 243 6.26 -14.53 3.62
C LYS A 243 6.36 -15.80 4.42
N GLY A 244 7.59 -16.26 4.60
CA GLY A 244 7.95 -17.34 5.46
C GLY A 244 8.57 -16.83 6.75
N VAL A 245 8.61 -17.69 7.73
CA VAL A 245 9.30 -17.49 8.99
C VAL A 245 10.33 -18.57 9.14
N HIS A 246 11.53 -18.18 9.49
CA HIS A 246 12.60 -19.08 9.80
C HIS A 246 12.55 -19.43 11.28
N PHE A 247 12.77 -20.71 11.60
CA PHE A 247 12.82 -21.15 12.98
C PHE A 247 14.15 -21.85 13.27
N GLN A 248 14.57 -21.75 14.52
CA GLN A 248 15.73 -22.46 15.06
C GLN A 248 15.36 -23.08 16.40
N TYR A 249 16.11 -24.09 16.77
CA TYR A 249 16.01 -24.70 18.09
C TYR A 249 17.33 -24.41 18.83
N ASP A 250 17.24 -23.71 19.94
CA ASP A 250 18.36 -23.59 20.89
C ASP A 250 18.36 -24.82 21.77
N PHE A 251 19.10 -25.84 21.36
CA PHE A 251 19.31 -27.00 22.23
C PHE A 251 20.55 -26.78 23.09
N PRO A 252 20.50 -27.10 24.39
CA PRO A 252 21.66 -27.06 25.28
C PRO A 252 22.60 -28.25 25.02
N VAL A 253 22.79 -28.64 23.75
CA VAL A 253 23.66 -29.77 23.35
C VAL A 253 24.75 -29.22 22.44
N GLU A 254 25.97 -29.32 22.92
CA GLU A 254 27.17 -28.90 22.19
C GLU A 254 27.29 -29.68 20.87
N GLY A 255 27.38 -28.94 19.76
CA GLY A 255 27.50 -29.49 18.41
C GLY A 255 26.19 -29.77 17.66
N TYR A 256 25.04 -29.54 18.25
CA TYR A 256 23.75 -29.64 17.56
C TYR A 256 23.34 -28.23 17.03
N ASN A 257 23.39 -28.04 15.73
CA ASN A 257 22.80 -26.89 15.10
C ASN A 257 21.55 -27.33 14.35
N SER A 258 20.41 -26.74 14.67
CA SER A 258 19.21 -26.90 13.83
C SER A 258 19.52 -26.46 12.40
N ASP A 259 19.03 -27.20 11.41
CA ASP A 259 19.18 -26.79 10.03
C ASP A 259 18.41 -25.48 9.80
N PRO A 260 19.11 -24.36 9.55
CA PRO A 260 18.47 -23.06 9.36
C PRO A 260 17.69 -22.97 8.04
N SER A 261 17.61 -24.02 7.24
CA SER A 261 16.90 -24.02 5.95
C SER A 261 15.39 -24.23 6.07
N ALA A 262 14.91 -24.67 7.22
CA ALA A 262 13.48 -24.92 7.41
C ALA A 262 12.71 -23.61 7.61
N SER A 263 11.71 -23.40 6.75
CA SER A 263 10.81 -22.25 6.83
C SER A 263 9.36 -22.68 6.70
N VAL A 264 8.48 -22.01 7.43
CA VAL A 264 7.03 -22.17 7.34
C VAL A 264 6.40 -20.84 6.90
N GLY A 265 5.18 -20.89 6.39
CA GLY A 265 4.43 -19.65 6.12
C GLY A 265 4.16 -18.91 7.44
N GLU A 266 4.16 -17.58 7.38
CA GLU A 266 3.78 -16.76 8.51
C GLU A 266 2.30 -16.98 8.90
N ASN A 267 1.94 -16.62 10.13
CA ASN A 267 0.58 -16.69 10.64
C ASN A 267 0.22 -15.39 11.36
N ARG A 268 -0.52 -14.51 10.69
CA ARG A 268 -1.01 -13.25 11.28
C ARG A 268 -2.42 -13.44 11.87
N PRO A 269 -2.85 -12.58 12.81
CA PRO A 269 -4.25 -12.54 13.20
C PRO A 269 -5.14 -12.33 11.98
N ASN A 270 -6.30 -12.98 11.98
CA ASN A 270 -7.28 -12.88 10.89
C ASN A 270 -8.22 -11.67 11.04
N GLN A 271 -7.96 -10.79 11.98
CA GLN A 271 -8.62 -9.51 12.15
C GLN A 271 -7.59 -8.42 12.37
N ARG A 272 -7.88 -7.21 11.85
CA ARG A 272 -7.08 -6.01 12.11
C ARG A 272 -7.99 -4.78 12.17
N ILE A 273 -7.94 -4.08 13.30
CA ILE A 273 -8.65 -2.80 13.50
C ILE A 273 -7.62 -1.69 13.47
N LYS A 274 -7.76 -0.77 12.51
CA LYS A 274 -6.87 0.38 12.32
C LYS A 274 -7.56 1.68 12.66
N GLN A 275 -6.84 2.61 13.26
CA GLN A 275 -7.28 3.95 13.59
C GLN A 275 -6.23 4.94 13.08
N VAL A 276 -6.65 5.92 12.31
CA VAL A 276 -5.75 6.91 11.72
C VAL A 276 -6.29 8.31 11.97
N GLY A 277 -5.53 9.11 12.72
CA GLY A 277 -5.73 10.55 12.83
C GLY A 277 -4.84 11.28 11.84
N TYR A 278 -5.40 12.24 11.13
CA TYR A 278 -4.67 13.10 10.19
C TYR A 278 -4.95 14.57 10.47
N LEU A 279 -3.90 15.38 10.45
CA LEU A 279 -3.96 16.84 10.52
C LEU A 279 -3.09 17.43 9.42
N GLY A 280 -3.66 18.28 8.58
CA GLY A 280 -2.97 18.96 7.50
C GLY A 280 -3.24 20.46 7.51
N ILE A 281 -2.23 21.25 7.19
CA ILE A 281 -2.34 22.70 7.01
C ILE A 281 -1.68 23.10 5.70
N THR A 282 -2.39 23.93 4.93
CA THR A 282 -1.82 24.64 3.78
C THR A 282 -1.88 26.13 4.03
N HIS A 283 -0.74 26.81 3.86
CA HIS A 283 -0.63 28.24 4.03
C HIS A 283 0.12 28.89 2.86
N PHE A 284 -0.52 29.85 2.19
CA PHE A 284 0.09 30.64 1.14
C PHE A 284 0.84 31.85 1.73
N VAL A 285 2.15 31.90 1.51
CA VAL A 285 3.04 32.97 1.95
C VAL A 285 3.18 34.02 0.84
N SER A 286 2.35 35.05 0.86
CA SER A 286 2.27 36.06 -0.20
C SER A 286 3.60 36.75 -0.49
N ALA A 287 4.39 37.03 0.55
CA ALA A 287 5.70 37.66 0.41
C ALA A 287 6.72 36.85 -0.40
N LEU A 288 6.58 35.52 -0.40
CA LEU A 288 7.46 34.59 -1.11
C LEU A 288 6.82 34.03 -2.40
N ASN A 289 5.57 34.38 -2.66
CA ASN A 289 4.79 33.83 -3.79
C ASN A 289 4.85 32.30 -3.81
N GLY A 290 4.65 31.67 -2.66
CA GLY A 290 4.71 30.23 -2.49
C GLY A 290 3.79 29.76 -1.37
N SER A 291 3.55 28.45 -1.30
CA SER A 291 2.76 27.83 -0.23
C SER A 291 3.53 26.74 0.49
N VAL A 292 3.26 26.59 1.77
CA VAL A 292 3.68 25.43 2.56
C VAL A 292 2.49 24.51 2.76
N ASP A 293 2.70 23.24 2.50
CA ASP A 293 1.81 22.15 2.88
C ASP A 293 2.53 21.32 3.95
N ALA A 294 1.94 21.22 5.14
CA ALA A 294 2.49 20.42 6.21
C ALA A 294 1.39 19.49 6.75
N ASN A 295 1.74 18.25 7.01
CA ASN A 295 0.80 17.30 7.58
C ASN A 295 1.44 16.36 8.59
N TYR A 296 0.59 15.85 9.47
CA TYR A 296 0.94 14.86 10.45
C TYR A 296 -0.13 13.77 10.48
N ARG A 297 0.31 12.49 10.52
CA ARG A 297 -0.55 11.32 10.63
C ARG A 297 -0.12 10.48 11.81
N LEU A 298 -1.08 10.14 12.65
CA LEU A 298 -0.94 9.16 13.72
C LEU A 298 -1.72 7.91 13.32
N HIS A 299 -1.08 6.75 13.39
CA HIS A 299 -1.70 5.46 13.15
C HIS A 299 -1.54 4.58 14.38
N HIS A 300 -2.60 3.84 14.71
CA HIS A 300 -2.59 2.77 15.68
C HIS A 300 -3.43 1.60 15.20
N ASP A 301 -3.04 0.38 15.55
CA ASP A 301 -3.86 -0.80 15.30
C ASP A 301 -3.77 -1.83 16.44
N ASP A 302 -4.68 -2.81 16.39
CA ASP A 302 -4.76 -3.91 17.36
C ASP A 302 -3.68 -5.00 17.16
N TRP A 303 -2.77 -4.82 16.21
CA TRP A 303 -1.54 -5.60 16.08
C TRP A 303 -0.37 -5.02 16.88
N GLY A 304 -0.62 -3.94 17.66
CA GLY A 304 0.36 -3.26 18.50
C GLY A 304 1.19 -2.21 17.77
N ILE A 305 0.90 -1.92 16.50
CA ILE A 305 1.65 -0.91 15.74
C ILE A 305 1.17 0.49 16.10
N TRP A 306 2.10 1.33 16.53
CA TRP A 306 1.97 2.78 16.59
C TRP A 306 2.88 3.40 15.55
N ALA A 307 2.33 4.25 14.67
CA ALA A 307 3.14 4.90 13.66
C ALA A 307 2.85 6.41 13.59
N ASN A 308 3.91 7.17 13.37
CA ASN A 308 3.88 8.61 13.21
C ASN A 308 4.47 8.97 11.85
N THR A 309 3.78 9.82 11.11
CA THR A 309 4.26 10.33 9.84
C THR A 309 4.14 11.85 9.82
N ALA A 310 5.21 12.55 9.51
CA ALA A 310 5.21 13.98 9.26
C ALA A 310 5.72 14.26 7.85
N ALA A 311 5.08 15.18 7.16
CA ALA A 311 5.54 15.61 5.83
C ALA A 311 5.41 17.12 5.69
N VAL A 312 6.33 17.72 4.95
CA VAL A 312 6.31 19.12 4.58
C VAL A 312 6.72 19.28 3.13
N GLN A 313 6.01 20.12 2.41
CA GLN A 313 6.29 20.49 1.03
C GLN A 313 6.21 22.01 0.91
N TRP A 314 7.17 22.59 0.22
CA TRP A 314 7.13 23.98 -0.18
C TRP A 314 6.83 24.08 -1.67
N ASN A 315 5.82 24.84 -2.06
CA ASN A 315 5.45 25.03 -3.47
C ASN A 315 5.84 26.46 -3.87
N GLN A 316 6.98 26.60 -4.56
CA GLN A 316 7.48 27.87 -5.03
C GLN A 316 6.94 28.18 -6.41
N LYS A 317 6.11 29.17 -6.54
CA LYS A 317 5.68 29.68 -7.85
C LYS A 317 6.81 30.50 -8.47
N VAL A 318 7.22 30.15 -9.69
CA VAL A 318 8.26 30.82 -10.49
C VAL A 318 7.63 31.37 -11.76
N GLY A 319 7.46 32.67 -11.82
CA GLY A 319 6.64 33.29 -12.85
C GLY A 319 5.17 32.87 -12.75
N GLU A 320 4.48 32.75 -13.89
CA GLU A 320 3.06 32.42 -13.92
C GLU A 320 2.78 30.93 -14.17
N LYS A 321 3.73 30.20 -14.73
CA LYS A 321 3.53 28.88 -15.33
C LYS A 321 4.28 27.73 -14.63
N LEU A 322 5.25 28.04 -13.78
CA LEU A 322 6.11 27.04 -13.18
C LEU A 322 5.94 27.01 -11.66
N VAL A 323 5.82 25.80 -11.10
CA VAL A 323 5.87 25.56 -9.65
C VAL A 323 6.94 24.52 -9.38
N ILE A 324 7.83 24.80 -8.42
CA ILE A 324 8.87 23.88 -7.95
C ILE A 324 8.54 23.51 -6.52
N SER A 325 8.51 22.20 -6.22
CA SER A 325 7.97 21.66 -4.98
C SER A 325 8.95 20.69 -4.30
N PRO A 326 9.96 21.20 -3.54
CA PRO A 326 10.75 20.35 -2.64
C PRO A 326 9.89 19.80 -1.52
N MET A 327 10.12 18.55 -1.13
CA MET A 327 9.40 17.87 -0.06
C MET A 327 10.32 17.02 0.82
N LEU A 328 9.91 16.88 2.07
CA LEU A 328 10.50 16.00 3.06
C LEU A 328 9.38 15.25 3.78
N ARG A 329 9.52 13.93 3.92
CA ARG A 329 8.63 13.10 4.72
C ARG A 329 9.46 12.20 5.63
N TYR A 330 9.03 12.12 6.87
CA TYR A 330 9.55 11.21 7.89
C TYR A 330 8.42 10.30 8.39
N HIS A 331 8.71 9.03 8.57
CA HIS A 331 7.80 8.07 9.16
C HIS A 331 8.58 7.17 10.12
N VAL A 332 7.98 6.85 11.25
CA VAL A 332 8.48 5.89 12.23
C VAL A 332 7.33 5.06 12.77
N GLN A 333 7.56 3.76 12.96
CA GLN A 333 6.58 2.86 13.55
C GLN A 333 7.20 1.93 14.60
N SER A 334 6.41 1.46 15.57
CA SER A 334 6.74 0.33 16.42
C SER A 334 6.62 -1.01 15.67
N ALA A 335 7.17 -2.08 16.23
CA ALA A 335 6.93 -3.43 15.73
C ALA A 335 5.50 -3.89 16.05
N ALA A 336 4.99 -4.85 15.26
CA ALA A 336 3.82 -5.62 15.64
C ALA A 336 4.15 -6.58 16.81
N ASP A 337 3.16 -6.87 17.67
CA ASP A 337 3.33 -7.70 18.86
C ASP A 337 3.81 -9.14 18.56
N PHE A 338 3.57 -9.60 17.35
CA PHE A 338 3.92 -10.95 16.87
C PHE A 338 5.08 -10.94 15.85
N TYR A 339 5.81 -9.83 15.74
CA TYR A 339 6.96 -9.74 14.87
C TYR A 339 8.24 -10.21 15.55
N ALA A 340 9.00 -11.08 14.90
CA ALA A 340 10.41 -11.32 15.16
C ALA A 340 11.13 -11.80 13.91
N PRO A 341 12.41 -11.45 13.69
CA PRO A 341 13.15 -11.89 12.49
C PRO A 341 13.45 -13.40 12.49
N VAL A 342 13.50 -14.02 13.68
CA VAL A 342 13.73 -15.47 13.91
C VAL A 342 12.91 -15.91 15.11
N PHE A 343 12.36 -17.10 15.06
CA PHE A 343 11.61 -17.71 16.16
C PHE A 343 12.32 -18.97 16.69
N ASN A 344 12.42 -19.09 18.01
CA ASN A 344 12.91 -20.28 18.68
C ASN A 344 11.74 -21.19 19.08
N GLY A 345 11.90 -22.53 18.91
CA GLY A 345 10.91 -23.49 19.38
C GLY A 345 10.21 -24.28 18.26
N THR A 346 9.05 -24.83 18.58
CA THR A 346 8.26 -25.70 17.70
C THR A 346 6.81 -25.24 17.56
N LEU A 347 6.21 -25.52 16.40
CA LEU A 347 4.77 -25.36 16.15
C LEU A 347 3.91 -26.53 16.59
N VAL A 348 4.52 -27.64 17.00
CA VAL A 348 3.83 -28.92 17.16
C VAL A 348 2.90 -28.95 18.39
N ASP A 349 3.28 -28.24 19.46
CA ASP A 349 2.46 -28.20 20.68
C ASP A 349 2.45 -26.77 21.27
N PRO A 350 1.28 -26.21 21.59
CA PRO A 350 1.18 -24.89 22.22
C PRO A 350 1.77 -24.80 23.64
N ASN A 351 2.06 -25.91 24.27
CA ASN A 351 2.72 -25.98 25.60
C ASN A 351 4.23 -26.26 25.49
N GLY A 352 4.76 -26.39 24.26
CA GLY A 352 6.06 -26.95 24.00
C GLY A 352 6.05 -28.46 23.98
N VAL A 353 7.14 -29.08 23.55
CA VAL A 353 7.31 -30.53 23.51
C VAL A 353 8.65 -30.92 24.12
N ASN A 354 8.74 -32.11 24.64
CA ASN A 354 10.03 -32.71 24.98
C ASN A 354 10.61 -33.35 23.71
N ALA A 355 11.88 -33.11 23.47
CA ALA A 355 12.62 -33.74 22.39
C ALA A 355 13.87 -34.41 22.90
N ALA A 356 14.28 -35.48 22.28
CA ALA A 356 15.52 -36.20 22.61
C ALA A 356 16.40 -36.31 21.37
N LEU A 357 17.71 -36.12 21.53
CA LEU A 357 18.70 -36.28 20.47
C LEU A 357 19.04 -37.78 20.36
N GLN A 358 18.91 -38.30 19.13
CA GLN A 358 19.31 -39.67 18.82
C GLN A 358 20.81 -39.78 18.49
N SER A 359 21.34 -40.99 18.49
CA SER A 359 22.76 -41.24 18.21
C SER A 359 23.19 -40.89 16.77
N ASP A 360 22.25 -40.81 15.85
CA ASP A 360 22.47 -40.41 14.46
C ASP A 360 22.36 -38.89 14.27
N GLY A 361 22.11 -38.11 15.32
CA GLY A 361 21.93 -36.67 15.26
C GLY A 361 20.52 -36.22 14.92
N SER A 362 19.55 -37.11 14.73
CA SER A 362 18.15 -36.75 14.54
C SER A 362 17.45 -36.47 15.87
N LEU A 363 16.32 -35.74 15.80
CA LEU A 363 15.44 -35.51 16.94
C LEU A 363 14.24 -36.45 16.90
N ILE A 364 13.86 -36.93 18.07
CA ILE A 364 12.62 -37.64 18.32
C ILE A 364 11.81 -36.85 19.35
N PHE A 365 10.52 -36.70 19.12
CA PHE A 365 9.64 -35.90 19.97
C PHE A 365 8.81 -36.83 20.92
N ASP A 366 8.40 -36.29 22.06
CA ASP A 366 7.54 -37.00 23.01
C ASP A 366 6.25 -37.47 22.31
N GLY A 367 5.91 -38.74 22.54
CA GLY A 367 4.81 -39.42 21.86
C GLY A 367 5.20 -40.19 20.60
N GLU A 368 6.41 -40.03 20.07
CA GLU A 368 6.91 -40.82 18.94
C GLU A 368 7.48 -42.17 19.41
N PRO A 369 7.33 -43.27 18.62
CA PRO A 369 7.91 -44.56 18.94
C PRO A 369 9.45 -44.48 19.09
N GLY A 370 9.97 -44.88 20.23
CA GLY A 370 11.40 -44.85 20.51
C GLY A 370 11.86 -43.65 21.32
N PHE A 371 10.96 -42.75 21.74
CA PHE A 371 11.30 -41.62 22.62
C PHE A 371 11.85 -42.16 23.96
N PRO A 372 13.08 -41.77 24.34
CA PRO A 372 13.71 -42.30 25.56
C PRO A 372 13.08 -41.73 26.81
N GLY A 373 12.77 -42.61 27.75
CA GLY A 373 12.27 -42.23 29.09
C GLY A 373 13.36 -41.74 30.06
N ASP A 374 14.61 -41.57 29.59
CA ASP A 374 15.78 -41.27 30.44
C ASP A 374 16.59 -40.06 29.98
N GLY A 375 16.72 -39.13 30.82
CA GLY A 375 17.83 -38.19 31.06
C GLY A 375 18.42 -37.31 29.93
N ARG A 376 18.04 -37.44 28.66
CA ARG A 376 18.49 -36.59 27.55
C ARG A 376 17.34 -35.85 26.86
N VAL A 377 16.32 -35.55 27.64
CA VAL A 377 15.11 -34.86 27.16
C VAL A 377 15.27 -33.36 27.33
N PHE A 378 15.04 -32.62 26.25
CA PHE A 378 15.05 -31.17 26.24
C PHE A 378 13.63 -30.63 26.05
N SER A 379 13.27 -29.60 26.80
CA SER A 379 12.03 -28.89 26.59
C SER A 379 12.19 -27.91 25.39
N VAL A 380 11.39 -28.09 24.35
CA VAL A 380 11.34 -27.21 23.22
C VAL A 380 10.18 -26.25 23.41
N PRO A 381 10.40 -24.93 23.51
CA PRO A 381 9.33 -23.99 23.74
C PRO A 381 8.37 -23.95 22.54
N ALA A 382 7.10 -23.68 22.82
CA ALA A 382 6.11 -23.43 21.77
C ALA A 382 6.31 -22.07 21.11
N TRP A 383 5.98 -21.97 19.83
CA TRP A 383 5.84 -20.70 19.17
C TRP A 383 4.58 -19.97 19.65
N PRO A 384 4.57 -18.62 19.58
CA PRO A 384 3.35 -17.87 19.78
C PRO A 384 2.32 -18.24 18.71
N LYS A 385 1.03 -18.09 19.03
CA LYS A 385 -0.08 -18.38 18.10
C LYS A 385 0.05 -17.61 16.79
N TYR A 386 0.47 -16.34 16.86
CA TYR A 386 0.70 -15.48 15.71
C TYR A 386 2.18 -15.15 15.61
N TYR A 387 2.71 -15.15 14.39
CA TYR A 387 4.13 -14.93 14.14
C TYR A 387 4.36 -14.44 12.71
N SER A 388 5.31 -13.53 12.54
CA SER A 388 5.75 -13.00 11.24
C SER A 388 7.19 -12.51 11.32
N ALA A 389 7.97 -12.77 10.28
CA ALA A 389 9.30 -12.20 10.05
C ALA A 389 9.30 -11.15 8.94
N ASP A 390 8.14 -10.62 8.59
CA ASP A 390 8.04 -9.57 7.59
C ASP A 390 8.59 -8.24 8.15
N TYR A 391 9.73 -7.78 7.61
CA TYR A 391 10.41 -6.56 8.05
C TYR A 391 9.50 -5.31 8.07
N ARG A 392 8.42 -5.31 7.27
CA ARG A 392 7.42 -4.22 7.25
C ARG A 392 6.61 -4.11 8.55
N LEU A 393 6.63 -5.17 9.37
CA LEU A 393 6.01 -5.22 10.70
C LEU A 393 7.02 -4.95 11.83
N SER A 394 8.29 -4.69 11.52
CA SER A 394 9.33 -4.38 12.49
C SER A 394 9.23 -2.94 13.03
N HIS A 395 10.01 -2.65 14.06
CA HIS A 395 10.30 -1.28 14.46
C HIS A 395 11.25 -0.65 13.43
N LEU A 396 10.77 0.34 12.69
CA LEU A 396 11.49 0.93 11.57
C LEU A 396 11.19 2.43 11.40
N GLU A 397 12.06 3.09 10.65
CA GLU A 397 11.78 4.45 10.16
C GLU A 397 12.02 4.56 8.65
N THR A 398 11.43 5.59 8.06
CA THR A 398 11.65 5.94 6.65
C THR A 398 11.81 7.45 6.46
N TRP A 399 12.71 7.81 5.57
CA TRP A 399 12.89 9.17 5.07
C TRP A 399 12.57 9.21 3.59
N THR A 400 11.83 10.22 3.16
CA THR A 400 11.61 10.50 1.74
C THR A 400 11.97 11.95 1.47
N LEU A 401 12.94 12.15 0.58
CA LEU A 401 13.31 13.47 0.06
C LEU A 401 12.85 13.53 -1.40
N GLY A 402 12.28 14.65 -1.81
CA GLY A 402 11.81 14.77 -3.18
C GLY A 402 11.80 16.20 -3.70
N VAL A 403 11.67 16.30 -5.01
CA VAL A 403 11.41 17.55 -5.71
C VAL A 403 10.43 17.29 -6.85
N GLY A 404 9.39 18.10 -6.93
CA GLY A 404 8.42 18.13 -8.03
C GLY A 404 8.57 19.39 -8.84
N ILE A 405 8.18 19.32 -10.11
CA ILE A 405 8.07 20.44 -11.05
C ILE A 405 6.72 20.29 -11.73
N HIS A 406 5.89 21.32 -11.62
CA HIS A 406 4.66 21.47 -12.42
C HIS A 406 4.84 22.63 -13.38
N TRP A 407 4.60 22.37 -14.65
CA TRP A 407 4.74 23.38 -15.70
C TRP A 407 3.47 23.47 -16.55
N GLN A 408 2.76 24.61 -16.47
CA GLN A 408 1.65 24.95 -17.36
C GLN A 408 2.21 25.41 -18.71
N VAL A 409 2.41 24.48 -19.65
CA VAL A 409 3.01 24.74 -20.96
C VAL A 409 2.10 25.63 -21.80
N HIS A 410 0.81 25.27 -21.81
CA HIS A 410 -0.26 25.98 -22.52
C HIS A 410 -1.49 26.06 -21.61
N GLU A 411 -2.48 26.89 -21.90
CA GLU A 411 -3.72 26.99 -21.12
C GLU A 411 -4.44 25.64 -20.95
N HIS A 412 -4.28 24.73 -21.91
CA HIS A 412 -4.88 23.39 -21.92
C HIS A 412 -3.90 22.26 -21.60
N VAL A 413 -2.61 22.53 -21.46
CA VAL A 413 -1.58 21.48 -21.33
C VAL A 413 -0.66 21.76 -20.16
N SER A 414 -0.57 20.78 -19.25
CA SER A 414 0.41 20.77 -18.16
C SER A 414 1.37 19.59 -18.26
N VAL A 415 2.56 19.75 -17.71
CA VAL A 415 3.58 18.71 -17.57
C VAL A 415 4.05 18.67 -16.12
N ASP A 416 4.10 17.48 -15.57
CA ASP A 416 4.58 17.21 -14.22
C ASP A 416 5.83 16.34 -14.29
N LEU A 417 6.86 16.68 -13.51
CA LEU A 417 8.04 15.86 -13.31
C LEU A 417 8.31 15.78 -11.81
N ALA A 418 8.69 14.61 -11.30
CA ALA A 418 9.12 14.49 -9.92
C ALA A 418 10.21 13.43 -9.77
N TYR A 419 11.07 13.65 -8.79
CA TYR A 419 12.03 12.69 -8.31
C TYR A 419 11.95 12.61 -6.80
N LYS A 420 11.99 11.35 -6.26
CA LYS A 420 12.03 11.10 -4.82
C LYS A 420 13.08 10.06 -4.51
N ARG A 421 13.80 10.24 -3.42
CA ARG A 421 14.65 9.22 -2.81
C ARG A 421 13.99 8.72 -1.54
N TYR A 422 13.72 7.43 -1.47
CA TYR A 422 13.14 6.73 -0.33
C TYR A 422 14.23 5.93 0.38
N LEU A 423 14.32 6.10 1.70
CA LEU A 423 15.30 5.45 2.56
C LEU A 423 14.56 4.80 3.72
N MET A 424 14.68 3.48 3.88
CA MET A 424 14.10 2.74 5.00
C MET A 424 15.21 2.09 5.80
N GLN A 425 15.06 2.07 7.13
CA GLN A 425 15.97 1.35 8.03
C GLN A 425 15.24 0.83 9.26
N GLY A 426 15.75 -0.28 9.82
CA GLY A 426 15.28 -0.85 11.07
C GLY A 426 15.82 -0.12 12.29
N LEU A 427 15.02 -0.08 13.34
CA LEU A 427 15.36 0.50 14.64
C LEU A 427 15.37 -0.53 15.77
N ASP A 428 15.04 -1.79 15.48
CA ASP A 428 14.98 -2.87 16.47
C ASP A 428 16.34 -3.48 16.83
N GLY A 429 17.37 -3.20 16.02
CA GLY A 429 18.74 -3.70 16.23
C GLY A 429 18.95 -5.20 15.98
N VAL A 430 17.91 -5.93 15.57
CA VAL A 430 17.95 -7.39 15.34
C VAL A 430 17.61 -7.76 13.89
N THR A 431 16.76 -6.98 13.24
CA THR A 431 16.45 -7.18 11.81
C THR A 431 17.61 -6.69 10.96
N LEU A 432 18.09 -7.54 10.06
CA LEU A 432 19.23 -7.23 9.21
C LEU A 432 18.93 -6.00 8.32
N SER A 433 19.91 -5.12 8.17
CA SER A 433 19.79 -3.90 7.37
C SER A 433 19.44 -4.18 5.90
N SER A 434 19.87 -5.33 5.38
CA SER A 434 19.53 -5.79 4.01
C SER A 434 18.06 -6.13 3.80
N ALA A 435 17.26 -6.23 4.86
CA ALA A 435 15.79 -6.37 4.76
C ALA A 435 15.13 -5.10 4.20
N TYR A 436 15.68 -3.94 4.52
CA TYR A 436 15.04 -2.65 4.28
C TYR A 436 15.40 -2.08 2.91
N PRO A 437 14.41 -1.75 2.07
CA PRO A 437 14.65 -1.18 0.76
C PRO A 437 15.05 0.30 0.83
N GLN A 438 15.86 0.67 -0.14
CA GLN A 438 16.06 2.06 -0.53
C GLN A 438 15.66 2.18 -2.00
N ALA A 439 14.96 3.24 -2.38
CA ALA A 439 14.42 3.33 -3.73
C ALA A 439 14.56 4.74 -4.33
N ASN A 440 14.65 4.76 -5.66
CA ASN A 440 14.50 5.95 -6.48
C ASN A 440 13.12 5.91 -7.14
N VAL A 441 12.42 7.02 -7.15
CA VAL A 441 11.10 7.14 -7.77
C VAL A 441 11.12 8.31 -8.74
N PHE A 442 10.92 8.04 -10.02
CA PHE A 442 10.77 9.04 -11.08
C PHE A 442 9.33 9.06 -11.54
N THR A 443 8.74 10.23 -11.58
CA THR A 443 7.37 10.43 -12.06
C THR A 443 7.36 11.44 -13.20
N MET A 444 6.61 11.16 -14.26
CA MET A 444 6.33 12.07 -15.35
C MET A 444 4.83 12.06 -15.63
N GLY A 445 4.24 13.23 -15.78
CA GLY A 445 2.83 13.40 -16.10
C GLY A 445 2.60 14.39 -17.24
N ILE A 446 1.51 14.20 -17.96
CA ILE A 446 0.95 15.15 -18.90
C ILE A 446 -0.54 15.25 -18.67
N GLY A 447 -1.03 16.49 -18.50
CA GLY A 447 -2.45 16.80 -18.33
C GLY A 447 -2.97 17.59 -19.53
N PHE A 448 -4.18 17.27 -19.93
CA PHE A 448 -4.94 18.02 -20.93
C PHE A 448 -6.31 18.37 -20.39
N GLN A 449 -6.67 19.66 -20.44
CA GLN A 449 -7.97 20.20 -19.98
C GLN A 449 -8.62 21.05 -21.07
N TRP A 450 -9.99 20.98 -21.20
CA TRP A 450 -10.75 21.70 -22.23
C TRP A 450 -12.14 22.14 -21.78
#